data_264dd7a79b153bee98f2f15ba05103d7
#
_entry.id   264dd7a79b153bee98f2f15ba05103d7
#
_cell.length_a   1.000
_cell.length_b   1.000
_cell.length_c   1.000
_cell.angle_alpha   90.00
_cell.angle_beta   90.00
_cell.angle_gamma   90.00
#
_symmetry.space_group_name_H-M   'P 1'
#
loop_
_entity.id
_entity.type
_entity.pdbx_description
1 polymer ?
#
loop_
_entity_poly.entity_id
_entity_poly.type
_entity_poly.pdbx_seq_one_letter_code
_entity_poly.pdbx_strand_id
1 'polypeptide(L)'
;ILTFTFWYVFFGATAVQAMLFAVSVIVIACPCALGLATPTALMVGTGRAAKMGVLIKDGEALEEIEDVKTIIFDKTGTITAGKPQVTDVIGDSHEVLSLAASLEASSEHPLASAIMKKAEEDQIQFTEAADFNAVEGKGVRAKVDGKIVFIGNEKLAEDAQVSFKLKEQLMKLQKEAKT
;
A
#
# COMPACT_ATOMS: atom_id res chain seq x y z
N ILE A 1 -21.29 48.93 19.47
CA ILE A 1 -22.21 49.69 20.34
C ILE A 1 -21.41 50.73 21.13
N LEU A 2 -20.37 50.35 21.88
CA LEU A 2 -19.57 51.28 22.70
C LEU A 2 -18.98 52.45 21.88
N THR A 3 -18.40 52.15 20.70
CA THR A 3 -17.83 53.16 19.80
C THR A 3 -18.88 54.16 19.31
N PHE A 4 -20.05 53.67 18.91
CA PHE A 4 -21.16 54.51 18.48
C PHE A 4 -21.61 55.45 19.60
N THR A 5 -21.89 54.88 20.81
CA THR A 5 -22.35 55.65 21.95
C THR A 5 -21.31 56.69 22.38
N PHE A 6 -20.00 56.33 22.39
CA PHE A 6 -18.93 57.22 22.74
C PHE A 6 -18.85 58.45 21.82
N TRP A 7 -18.86 58.24 20.50
CA TRP A 7 -18.78 59.35 19.54
C TRP A 7 -20.06 60.19 19.47
N TYR A 8 -21.23 59.55 19.60
CA TYR A 8 -22.51 60.25 19.54
C TYR A 8 -22.79 61.11 20.79
N VAL A 9 -22.54 60.54 21.98
CA VAL A 9 -22.88 61.20 23.26
C VAL A 9 -21.79 62.15 23.74
N PHE A 10 -20.53 61.72 23.67
CA PHE A 10 -19.42 62.51 24.27
C PHE A 10 -18.78 63.48 23.30
N PHE A 11 -18.75 63.21 21.99
CA PHE A 11 -18.13 64.05 21.01
C PHE A 11 -19.11 64.80 20.11
N GLY A 12 -20.41 64.65 20.30
CA GLY A 12 -21.43 65.35 19.53
C GLY A 12 -21.40 65.05 18.04
N ALA A 13 -20.86 63.90 17.64
CA ALA A 13 -20.84 63.49 16.27
C ALA A 13 -22.25 63.19 15.77
N THR A 14 -22.52 63.45 14.49
CA THR A 14 -23.80 63.06 13.91
C THR A 14 -24.03 61.58 13.97
N ALA A 15 -25.28 61.12 14.01
CA ALA A 15 -25.58 59.67 14.05
C ALA A 15 -24.93 58.90 12.90
N VAL A 16 -24.80 59.48 11.72
CA VAL A 16 -24.16 58.89 10.54
C VAL A 16 -22.66 58.76 10.77
N GLN A 17 -21.98 59.78 11.33
CA GLN A 17 -20.54 59.72 11.63
C GLN A 17 -20.24 58.71 12.74
N ALA A 18 -21.02 58.69 13.82
CA ALA A 18 -20.87 57.72 14.89
C ALA A 18 -21.06 56.29 14.40
N MET A 19 -22.04 56.09 13.48
CA MET A 19 -22.25 54.76 12.85
C MET A 19 -21.08 54.36 11.95
N LEU A 20 -20.53 55.29 11.13
CA LEU A 20 -19.34 55.01 10.30
C LEU A 20 -18.16 54.60 11.14
N PHE A 21 -17.89 55.30 12.25
CA PHE A 21 -16.79 54.94 13.18
C PHE A 21 -17.02 53.55 13.82
N ALA A 22 -18.26 53.22 14.23
CA ALA A 22 -18.57 51.94 14.79
C ALA A 22 -18.39 50.81 13.78
N VAL A 23 -18.85 50.99 12.54
CA VAL A 23 -18.66 50.01 11.45
C VAL A 23 -17.17 49.85 11.12
N SER A 24 -16.40 50.96 11.06
CA SER A 24 -14.96 50.87 10.80
C SER A 24 -14.22 50.04 11.83
N VAL A 25 -14.55 50.19 13.12
CA VAL A 25 -13.93 49.38 14.19
C VAL A 25 -14.28 47.88 14.02
N ILE A 26 -15.52 47.55 13.64
CA ILE A 26 -15.92 46.17 13.42
C ILE A 26 -15.18 45.58 12.24
N VAL A 27 -15.06 46.33 11.13
CA VAL A 27 -14.37 45.86 9.91
C VAL A 27 -12.87 45.65 10.16
N ILE A 28 -12.22 46.59 10.87
CA ILE A 28 -10.80 46.50 11.23
C ILE A 28 -10.54 45.32 12.18
N ALA A 29 -11.47 45.08 13.14
CA ALA A 29 -11.35 43.98 14.08
C ALA A 29 -11.62 42.60 13.45
N CYS A 30 -12.07 42.54 12.20
CA CYS A 30 -12.26 41.29 11.50
C CYS A 30 -10.88 40.66 11.15
N PRO A 31 -10.55 39.45 11.64
CA PRO A 31 -9.28 38.80 11.32
C PRO A 31 -9.29 38.16 9.92
N CYS A 32 -9.81 38.86 8.91
CA CYS A 32 -10.03 38.30 7.57
C CYS A 32 -8.74 37.78 6.93
N ALA A 33 -7.60 38.46 7.19
CA ALA A 33 -6.31 37.99 6.68
C ALA A 33 -5.88 36.69 7.36
N LEU A 34 -6.12 36.53 8.65
CA LEU A 34 -5.84 35.29 9.39
C LEU A 34 -6.78 34.16 8.94
N GLY A 35 -8.06 34.46 8.69
CA GLY A 35 -9.05 33.51 8.20
C GLY A 35 -8.78 32.97 6.80
N LEU A 36 -7.95 33.64 6.00
CA LEU A 36 -7.53 33.18 4.67
C LEU A 36 -6.17 32.47 4.70
N ALA A 37 -5.32 32.74 5.65
CA ALA A 37 -3.95 32.21 5.70
C ALA A 37 -3.93 30.69 5.85
N THR A 38 -4.66 30.14 6.81
CA THR A 38 -4.71 28.69 7.08
C THR A 38 -5.31 27.90 5.91
N PRO A 39 -6.51 28.24 5.37
CA PRO A 39 -7.05 27.54 4.21
C PRO A 39 -6.15 27.60 2.98
N THR A 40 -5.48 28.73 2.76
CA THR A 40 -4.56 28.86 1.61
C THR A 40 -3.32 27.98 1.80
N ALA A 41 -2.74 27.96 2.99
CA ALA A 41 -1.61 27.08 3.30
C ALA A 41 -1.98 25.59 3.14
N LEU A 42 -3.15 25.19 3.64
CA LEU A 42 -3.68 23.85 3.48
C LEU A 42 -3.88 23.48 2.00
N MET A 43 -4.48 24.37 1.23
CA MET A 43 -4.73 24.14 -0.21
C MET A 43 -3.42 23.95 -0.98
N VAL A 44 -2.43 24.80 -0.75
CA VAL A 44 -1.12 24.69 -1.40
C VAL A 44 -0.38 23.44 -0.94
N GLY A 45 -0.39 23.15 0.36
CA GLY A 45 0.26 21.99 0.97
C GLY A 45 -0.31 20.68 0.46
N THR A 46 -1.64 20.51 0.50
CA THR A 46 -2.33 19.31 0.03
C THR A 46 -2.17 19.14 -1.49
N GLY A 47 -2.24 20.24 -2.26
CA GLY A 47 -2.00 20.21 -3.70
C GLY A 47 -0.58 19.76 -4.06
N ARG A 48 0.42 20.14 -3.27
CA ARG A 48 1.80 19.67 -3.45
C ARG A 48 1.95 18.21 -3.05
N ALA A 49 1.34 17.80 -1.95
CA ALA A 49 1.32 16.42 -1.49
C ALA A 49 0.69 15.49 -2.55
N ALA A 50 -0.44 15.89 -3.15
CA ALA A 50 -1.12 15.13 -4.20
C ALA A 50 -0.23 14.94 -5.44
N LYS A 51 0.57 15.94 -5.84
CA LYS A 51 1.54 15.81 -6.93
C LYS A 51 2.66 14.82 -6.61
N MET A 52 2.93 14.55 -5.34
CA MET A 52 3.89 13.56 -4.87
C MET A 52 3.25 12.17 -4.62
N GLY A 53 1.96 12.00 -4.96
CA GLY A 53 1.23 10.77 -4.74
C GLY A 53 0.65 10.60 -3.33
N VAL A 54 0.72 11.64 -2.49
CA VAL A 54 0.16 11.63 -1.12
C VAL A 54 -1.20 12.32 -1.14
N LEU A 55 -2.26 11.54 -0.98
CA LEU A 55 -3.63 12.05 -0.94
C LEU A 55 -4.07 12.26 0.50
N ILE A 56 -4.39 13.51 0.85
CA ILE A 56 -4.87 13.90 2.16
C ILE A 56 -6.38 14.06 2.06
N LYS A 57 -7.12 13.34 2.91
CA LYS A 57 -8.57 13.26 2.84
C LYS A 57 -9.24 14.53 3.38
N ASP A 58 -8.72 15.06 4.48
CA ASP A 58 -9.25 16.24 5.17
C ASP A 58 -8.14 17.02 5.89
N GLY A 59 -8.49 18.23 6.36
CA GLY A 59 -7.54 19.09 7.05
C GLY A 59 -7.27 18.65 8.49
N GLU A 60 -8.19 17.97 9.13
CA GLU A 60 -8.06 17.46 10.49
C GLU A 60 -6.92 16.45 10.59
N ALA A 61 -6.81 15.56 9.60
CA ALA A 61 -5.70 14.61 9.51
C ALA A 61 -4.32 15.28 9.45
N LEU A 62 -4.22 16.50 8.87
CA LEU A 62 -2.97 17.27 8.87
C LEU A 62 -2.61 17.87 10.22
N GLU A 63 -3.63 18.28 10.97
CA GLU A 63 -3.43 18.82 12.32
C GLU A 63 -3.03 17.70 13.29
N GLU A 64 -3.64 16.52 13.18
CA GLU A 64 -3.32 15.36 14.01
C GLU A 64 -1.91 14.79 13.78
N ILE A 65 -1.34 14.98 12.58
CA ILE A 65 0.02 14.50 12.27
C ILE A 65 1.08 15.09 13.21
N GLU A 66 0.89 16.32 13.69
CA GLU A 66 1.85 16.97 14.61
C GLU A 66 1.97 16.20 15.95
N ASP A 67 0.89 15.55 16.40
CA ASP A 67 0.84 14.80 17.65
C ASP A 67 1.22 13.33 17.53
N VAL A 68 1.50 12.84 16.32
CA VAL A 68 1.84 11.44 16.06
C VAL A 68 3.18 11.07 16.68
N LYS A 69 3.17 10.11 17.60
CA LYS A 69 4.36 9.58 18.28
C LYS A 69 4.74 8.17 17.82
N THR A 70 3.80 7.45 17.23
CA THR A 70 3.99 6.07 16.79
C THR A 70 3.39 5.87 15.40
N ILE A 71 4.16 5.28 14.49
CA ILE A 71 3.70 4.95 13.15
C ILE A 71 3.73 3.43 13.01
N ILE A 72 2.61 2.86 12.58
CA ILE A 72 2.47 1.43 12.32
C ILE A 72 2.31 1.25 10.81
N PHE A 73 3.22 0.48 10.20
CA PHE A 73 3.16 0.16 8.78
C PHE A 73 2.56 -1.22 8.56
N ASP A 74 1.63 -1.34 7.63
CA ASP A 74 1.28 -2.65 7.09
C ASP A 74 2.45 -3.22 6.26
N LYS A 75 2.60 -4.54 6.29
CA LYS A 75 3.69 -5.19 5.56
C LYS A 75 3.38 -5.27 4.06
N THR A 76 2.22 -5.83 3.73
CA THR A 76 1.92 -6.24 2.35
C THR A 76 1.39 -5.08 1.51
N GLY A 77 2.11 -4.72 0.46
CA GLY A 77 1.73 -3.60 -0.42
C GLY A 77 2.12 -2.22 0.11
N THR A 78 2.63 -2.11 1.35
CA THR A 78 3.16 -0.87 1.94
C THR A 78 4.68 -0.94 2.08
N ILE A 79 5.19 -1.88 2.89
CA ILE A 79 6.64 -2.12 3.00
C ILE A 79 7.14 -2.96 1.83
N THR A 80 6.33 -3.91 1.36
CA THR A 80 6.64 -4.77 0.22
C THR A 80 5.84 -4.33 -1.00
N ALA A 81 6.32 -4.67 -2.19
CA ALA A 81 5.65 -4.35 -3.46
C ALA A 81 4.30 -5.07 -3.65
N GLY A 82 3.93 -6.00 -2.78
CA GLY A 82 2.70 -6.79 -2.90
C GLY A 82 2.67 -7.73 -4.11
N LYS A 83 3.79 -7.88 -4.81
CA LYS A 83 3.93 -8.73 -6.00
C LYS A 83 5.03 -9.75 -5.73
N PRO A 84 4.67 -11.02 -5.52
CA PRO A 84 5.64 -12.09 -5.41
C PRO A 84 6.53 -12.18 -6.65
N GLN A 85 7.78 -12.55 -6.45
CA GLN A 85 8.74 -12.79 -7.54
C GLN A 85 9.60 -14.01 -7.21
N VAL A 86 9.94 -14.81 -8.22
CA VAL A 86 10.92 -15.87 -8.07
C VAL A 86 12.31 -15.25 -8.01
N THR A 87 12.98 -15.37 -6.86
CA THR A 87 14.33 -14.82 -6.65
C THR A 87 15.42 -15.87 -6.79
N ASP A 88 15.11 -17.10 -6.44
CA ASP A 88 16.09 -18.19 -6.45
C ASP A 88 15.45 -19.46 -7.00
N VAL A 89 16.19 -20.17 -7.81
CA VAL A 89 15.87 -21.50 -8.30
C VAL A 89 17.01 -22.44 -7.93
N ILE A 90 16.72 -23.51 -7.21
CA ILE A 90 17.71 -24.47 -6.73
C ILE A 90 17.53 -25.79 -7.46
N GLY A 91 18.57 -26.25 -8.12
CA GLY A 91 18.55 -27.43 -8.98
C GLY A 91 18.77 -27.08 -10.44
N ASP A 92 18.34 -27.97 -11.35
CA ASP A 92 18.32 -27.63 -12.79
C ASP A 92 17.21 -26.59 -13.01
N SER A 93 17.64 -25.36 -13.28
CA SER A 93 16.72 -24.21 -13.41
C SER A 93 15.67 -24.42 -14.49
N HIS A 94 16.06 -25.01 -15.63
CA HIS A 94 15.16 -25.23 -16.74
C HIS A 94 14.10 -26.31 -16.40
N GLU A 95 14.53 -27.44 -15.85
CA GLU A 95 13.62 -28.54 -15.47
C GLU A 95 12.67 -28.10 -14.37
N VAL A 96 13.19 -27.45 -13.30
CA VAL A 96 12.39 -27.00 -12.16
C VAL A 96 11.33 -25.98 -12.60
N LEU A 97 11.70 -24.99 -13.41
CA LEU A 97 10.76 -23.97 -13.88
C LEU A 97 9.74 -24.53 -14.88
N SER A 98 10.16 -25.46 -15.75
CA SER A 98 9.26 -26.11 -16.70
C SER A 98 8.18 -26.92 -15.98
N LEU A 99 8.56 -27.73 -14.98
CA LEU A 99 7.61 -28.48 -14.16
C LEU A 99 6.71 -27.55 -13.34
N ALA A 100 7.29 -26.53 -12.74
CA ALA A 100 6.55 -25.57 -11.93
C ALA A 100 5.52 -24.80 -12.78
N ALA A 101 5.92 -24.30 -13.95
CA ALA A 101 5.02 -23.62 -14.87
C ALA A 101 3.91 -24.53 -15.38
N SER A 102 4.23 -25.82 -15.67
CA SER A 102 3.22 -26.81 -16.09
C SER A 102 2.09 -26.96 -15.06
N LEU A 103 2.40 -26.98 -13.76
CA LEU A 103 1.39 -27.08 -12.71
C LEU A 103 0.67 -25.77 -12.46
N GLU A 104 1.41 -24.69 -12.39
CA GLU A 104 0.84 -23.38 -12.00
C GLU A 104 0.09 -22.69 -13.13
N ALA A 105 0.20 -23.15 -14.37
CA ALA A 105 -0.57 -22.64 -15.50
C ALA A 105 -2.10 -22.71 -15.28
N SER A 106 -2.56 -23.69 -14.47
CA SER A 106 -3.96 -23.84 -14.11
C SER A 106 -4.32 -23.30 -12.73
N SER A 107 -3.41 -22.58 -12.06
CA SER A 107 -3.56 -22.08 -10.71
C SER A 107 -3.86 -20.58 -10.69
N GLU A 108 -4.82 -20.15 -9.86
CA GLU A 108 -5.13 -18.74 -9.63
C GLU A 108 -4.37 -18.14 -8.43
N HIS A 109 -3.44 -18.88 -7.85
CA HIS A 109 -2.71 -18.42 -6.67
C HIS A 109 -1.72 -17.30 -7.03
N PRO A 110 -1.53 -16.25 -6.19
CA PRO A 110 -0.58 -15.17 -6.47
C PRO A 110 0.86 -15.63 -6.73
N LEU A 111 1.29 -16.73 -6.12
CA LEU A 111 2.62 -17.32 -6.37
C LEU A 111 2.72 -17.95 -7.76
N ALA A 112 1.61 -18.50 -8.30
CA ALA A 112 1.58 -19.02 -9.65
C ALA A 112 1.94 -17.96 -10.68
N SER A 113 1.37 -16.75 -10.54
CA SER A 113 1.69 -15.61 -11.41
C SER A 113 3.18 -15.26 -11.40
N ALA A 114 3.85 -15.41 -10.25
CA ALA A 114 5.29 -15.16 -10.14
C ALA A 114 6.12 -16.22 -10.88
N ILE A 115 5.72 -17.48 -10.77
CA ILE A 115 6.37 -18.62 -11.45
C ILE A 115 6.17 -18.51 -12.95
N MET A 116 4.94 -18.26 -13.41
CA MET A 116 4.62 -18.08 -14.82
C MET A 116 5.41 -16.93 -15.45
N LYS A 117 5.48 -15.79 -14.76
CA LYS A 117 6.24 -14.64 -15.19
C LYS A 117 7.74 -14.98 -15.34
N LYS A 118 8.30 -15.69 -14.37
CA LYS A 118 9.70 -16.11 -14.43
C LYS A 118 9.96 -17.11 -15.57
N ALA A 119 9.05 -18.05 -15.79
CA ALA A 119 9.14 -18.98 -16.91
C ALA A 119 9.09 -18.25 -18.27
N GLU A 120 8.26 -17.22 -18.40
CA GLU A 120 8.17 -16.38 -19.60
C GLU A 120 9.45 -15.57 -19.82
N GLU A 121 9.99 -14.92 -18.78
CA GLU A 121 11.24 -14.16 -18.82
C GLU A 121 12.42 -15.03 -19.25
N ASP A 122 12.48 -16.27 -18.76
CA ASP A 122 13.54 -17.23 -19.08
C ASP A 122 13.24 -18.06 -20.36
N GLN A 123 12.13 -17.77 -21.06
CA GLN A 123 11.68 -18.47 -22.28
C GLN A 123 11.56 -19.99 -22.11
N ILE A 124 11.11 -20.43 -20.92
CA ILE A 124 10.92 -21.83 -20.57
C ILE A 124 9.68 -22.36 -21.28
N GLN A 125 9.83 -23.45 -22.02
CA GLN A 125 8.72 -24.19 -22.57
C GLN A 125 8.20 -25.19 -21.54
N PHE A 126 6.89 -25.32 -21.42
CA PHE A 126 6.24 -26.25 -20.51
C PHE A 126 5.01 -26.89 -21.19
N THR A 127 4.61 -28.06 -20.70
CA THR A 127 3.44 -28.78 -21.16
C THR A 127 2.29 -28.59 -20.16
N GLU A 128 1.06 -28.61 -20.63
CA GLU A 128 -0.09 -28.52 -19.75
C GLU A 128 -0.18 -29.77 -18.87
N ALA A 129 -0.37 -29.54 -17.56
CA ALA A 129 -0.48 -30.65 -16.61
C ALA A 129 -1.86 -31.27 -16.64
N ALA A 130 -1.92 -32.59 -16.53
CA ALA A 130 -3.17 -33.37 -16.37
C ALA A 130 -3.44 -33.63 -14.87
N ASP A 131 -4.70 -33.96 -14.55
CA ASP A 131 -5.12 -34.38 -13.20
C ASP A 131 -4.73 -33.33 -12.10
N PHE A 132 -4.88 -32.03 -12.41
CA PHE A 132 -4.62 -30.96 -11.47
C PHE A 132 -5.51 -31.04 -10.23
N ASN A 133 -4.90 -30.99 -9.05
CA ASN A 133 -5.60 -31.03 -7.77
C ASN A 133 -4.94 -30.10 -6.75
N ALA A 134 -5.69 -29.12 -6.28
CA ALA A 134 -5.26 -28.23 -5.21
C ALA A 134 -5.45 -28.90 -3.84
N VAL A 135 -4.41 -28.85 -3.01
CA VAL A 135 -4.44 -29.32 -1.62
C VAL A 135 -4.46 -28.10 -0.71
N GLU A 136 -5.59 -27.86 -0.09
CA GLU A 136 -5.85 -26.67 0.71
C GLU A 136 -4.76 -26.42 1.75
N GLY A 137 -4.19 -25.22 1.75
CA GLY A 137 -3.15 -24.78 2.66
C GLY A 137 -1.79 -25.48 2.53
N LYS A 138 -1.61 -26.36 1.51
CA LYS A 138 -0.37 -27.12 1.32
C LYS A 138 0.27 -26.88 -0.05
N GLY A 139 -0.52 -26.78 -1.11
CA GLY A 139 -0.04 -26.59 -2.47
C GLY A 139 -0.88 -27.28 -3.52
N VAL A 140 -0.25 -27.70 -4.60
CA VAL A 140 -0.91 -28.35 -5.73
C VAL A 140 -0.17 -29.63 -6.16
N ARG A 141 -0.88 -30.55 -6.75
CA ARG A 141 -0.33 -31.75 -7.41
C ARG A 141 -0.94 -31.89 -8.78
N ALA A 142 -0.16 -32.38 -9.73
CA ALA A 142 -0.65 -32.72 -11.05
C ALA A 142 0.24 -33.78 -11.70
N LYS A 143 -0.13 -34.19 -12.90
CA LYS A 143 0.62 -35.16 -13.70
C LYS A 143 1.23 -34.44 -14.91
N VAL A 144 2.56 -34.45 -15.01
CA VAL A 144 3.30 -33.93 -16.14
C VAL A 144 4.11 -35.04 -16.76
N ASP A 145 3.96 -35.28 -18.05
CA ASP A 145 4.64 -36.34 -18.80
C ASP A 145 4.59 -37.71 -18.13
N GLY A 146 3.44 -38.02 -17.55
CA GLY A 146 3.19 -39.29 -16.87
C GLY A 146 3.74 -39.40 -15.45
N LYS A 147 4.46 -38.38 -14.95
CA LYS A 147 5.00 -38.31 -13.58
C LYS A 147 4.10 -37.46 -12.70
N ILE A 148 3.94 -37.84 -11.44
CA ILE A 148 3.23 -37.03 -10.45
C ILE A 148 4.22 -35.97 -9.92
N VAL A 149 3.85 -34.69 -10.02
CA VAL A 149 4.63 -33.54 -9.57
C VAL A 149 3.84 -32.81 -8.50
N PHE A 150 4.54 -32.31 -7.50
CA PHE A 150 3.99 -31.56 -6.38
C PHE A 150 4.65 -30.19 -6.29
N ILE A 151 3.86 -29.15 -6.06
CA ILE A 151 4.33 -27.80 -5.70
C ILE A 151 3.64 -27.38 -4.42
N GLY A 152 4.39 -27.01 -3.40
CA GLY A 152 3.81 -26.59 -2.13
C GLY A 152 4.83 -26.46 -1.01
N ASN A 153 4.31 -26.36 0.21
CA ASN A 153 5.11 -26.22 1.41
C ASN A 153 5.65 -27.58 1.91
N GLU A 154 6.45 -27.55 2.99
CA GLU A 154 7.04 -28.74 3.61
C GLU A 154 5.97 -29.78 4.00
N LYS A 155 4.76 -29.36 4.42
CA LYS A 155 3.68 -30.28 4.81
C LYS A 155 3.19 -31.12 3.63
N LEU A 156 3.17 -30.55 2.42
CA LEU A 156 2.82 -31.31 1.22
C LEU A 156 3.89 -32.37 0.90
N ALA A 157 5.16 -32.03 1.06
CA ALA A 157 6.27 -32.97 0.85
C ALA A 157 6.24 -34.12 1.87
N GLU A 158 5.93 -33.84 3.13
CA GLU A 158 5.76 -34.84 4.19
C GLU A 158 4.58 -35.78 3.89
N ASP A 159 3.43 -35.25 3.52
CA ASP A 159 2.23 -36.03 3.14
C ASP A 159 2.50 -36.95 1.93
N ALA A 160 3.26 -36.44 0.98
CA ALA A 160 3.66 -37.17 -0.22
C ALA A 160 4.78 -38.19 0.03
N GLN A 161 5.32 -38.23 1.27
CA GLN A 161 6.47 -39.08 1.66
C GLN A 161 7.72 -38.84 0.79
N VAL A 162 7.88 -37.65 0.27
CA VAL A 162 9.04 -37.24 -0.55
C VAL A 162 10.20 -36.86 0.36
N SER A 163 11.38 -37.47 0.13
CA SER A 163 12.58 -37.10 0.86
C SER A 163 13.01 -35.69 0.51
N PHE A 164 12.91 -34.76 1.48
CA PHE A 164 13.25 -33.37 1.28
C PHE A 164 14.74 -33.10 1.53
N LYS A 165 15.54 -33.26 0.48
CA LYS A 165 17.01 -33.11 0.54
C LYS A 165 17.48 -31.67 0.67
N LEU A 166 16.61 -30.67 0.40
CA LEU A 166 16.98 -29.26 0.35
C LEU A 166 16.60 -28.48 1.62
N LYS A 167 16.32 -29.16 2.72
CA LYS A 167 15.84 -28.56 3.98
C LYS A 167 16.79 -27.48 4.53
N GLU A 168 18.09 -27.71 4.49
CA GLU A 168 19.08 -26.74 4.96
C GLU A 168 19.09 -25.47 4.09
N GLN A 169 18.95 -25.62 2.78
CA GLN A 169 18.91 -24.51 1.85
C GLN A 169 17.61 -23.71 2.01
N LEU A 170 16.47 -24.38 2.21
CA LEU A 170 15.20 -23.74 2.51
C LEU A 170 15.30 -22.91 3.79
N MET A 171 15.84 -23.49 4.88
CA MET A 171 16.02 -22.76 6.14
C MET A 171 16.93 -21.53 6.00
N LYS A 172 17.92 -21.58 5.12
CA LYS A 172 18.76 -20.42 4.81
C LYS A 172 17.98 -19.32 4.11
N LEU A 173 17.20 -19.66 3.09
CA LEU A 173 16.37 -18.71 2.35
C LEU A 173 15.26 -18.10 3.23
N GLN A 174 14.67 -18.91 4.11
CA GLN A 174 13.67 -18.40 5.09
C GLN A 174 14.27 -17.37 6.05
N LYS A 175 15.53 -17.54 6.47
CA LYS A 175 16.24 -16.52 7.29
C LYS A 175 16.47 -15.22 6.52
N GLU A 176 16.50 -15.27 5.20
CA GLU A 176 16.57 -14.11 4.31
C GLU A 176 15.17 -13.52 4.01
N ALA A 177 14.13 -13.93 4.75
CA ALA A 177 12.73 -13.57 4.56
C ALA A 177 12.15 -13.94 3.18
N LYS A 178 12.70 -14.97 2.55
CA LYS A 178 12.16 -15.60 1.33
C LYS A 178 11.17 -16.70 1.69
N THR A 179 10.22 -16.93 0.80
CA THR A 179 9.13 -17.91 1.01
C THR A 179 9.26 -19.03 -0.01
#